data_04286609ee5563ca2076e25e2b4d26ae
#
_entry.id   04286609ee5563ca2076e25e2b4d26ae
#
_cell.length_a   1.000
_cell.length_b   1.000
_cell.length_c   1.000
_cell.angle_alpha   90.00
_cell.angle_beta   90.00
_cell.angle_gamma   90.00
#
_symmetry.space_group_name_H-M   'P 1'
#
loop_
_entity.id
_entity.type
_entity.pdbx_description
1 polymer ?
#
loop_
_entity_poly.entity_id
_entity_poly.type
_entity_poly.pdbx_seq_one_letter_code
_entity_poly.pdbx_strand_id
1 'polypeptide(L)'
;MTVIFNAKKAFGFLDVTPELKQRFELVFSKFAEQVLTGVNYSNLESIIVSDNFVDDVLAFQRENLNGIEGVTSNEYGRAFGKMIYVPKQEKYYVFLDAEYASFLIDDTIFDTIISNLNGDKELINRIVIQRQCAMNLLAHELEHYKFANSQTAPSVDIDSLYSQCERMMFELFDEYNAARKATEASSVSVFSYDEEYMLKIEKYIMDNRWKYNTREIDLNQFVALFHQYTRQALMYIAANIGSQHGVESDKTIFENCRCYSLTQELAQEFDSLFAKMQGGEIIVVSSRLVEWLKEYYELFKVYISETAQGWYYDIPFDEGGVDI
;
A
#
# COMPACT_ATOMS: atom_id res chain seq x y z
N MET A 1 11.13 16.31 -12.53
CA MET A 1 10.37 16.12 -11.26
C MET A 1 10.32 17.45 -10.52
N THR A 2 9.13 17.86 -10.11
CA THR A 2 8.91 19.07 -9.29
C THR A 2 8.34 18.64 -7.93
N VAL A 3 8.81 19.24 -6.83
CA VAL A 3 8.19 19.05 -5.52
C VAL A 3 7.27 20.24 -5.24
N ILE A 4 6.05 19.97 -4.80
CA ILE A 4 5.02 20.98 -4.49
C ILE A 4 4.55 20.73 -3.06
N PHE A 5 5.01 21.55 -2.12
CA PHE A 5 4.53 21.50 -0.74
C PHE A 5 3.30 22.40 -0.61
N ASN A 6 2.11 21.80 -0.63
CA ASN A 6 0.82 22.50 -0.68
C ASN A 6 0.05 22.47 0.65
N ALA A 7 0.73 22.14 1.75
CA ALA A 7 0.14 22.17 3.07
C ALA A 7 0.24 23.57 3.71
N LYS A 8 -0.80 23.95 4.42
CA LYS A 8 -0.83 25.18 5.23
C LYS A 8 -0.13 25.01 6.57
N LYS A 9 -0.12 23.76 7.07
CA LYS A 9 0.51 23.41 8.34
C LYS A 9 1.48 22.26 8.17
N ALA A 10 2.60 22.35 8.89
CA ALA A 10 3.53 21.25 9.09
C ALA A 10 3.31 20.66 10.49
N PHE A 11 3.54 19.35 10.66
CA PHE A 11 3.39 18.64 11.93
C PHE A 11 1.97 18.75 12.55
N GLY A 12 0.97 19.15 11.76
CA GLY A 12 -0.40 19.38 12.21
C GLY A 12 -0.64 20.72 12.94
N PHE A 13 0.41 21.48 13.32
CA PHE A 13 0.27 22.71 14.12
C PHE A 13 1.08 23.91 13.66
N LEU A 14 2.22 23.74 12.98
CA LEU A 14 3.11 24.81 12.58
C LEU A 14 2.68 25.43 11.24
N ASP A 15 2.39 26.72 11.21
CA ASP A 15 2.06 27.41 9.97
C ASP A 15 3.27 27.44 9.02
N VAL A 16 3.01 27.08 7.76
CA VAL A 16 4.06 26.99 6.73
C VAL A 16 4.30 28.36 6.10
N THR A 17 5.45 28.97 6.43
CA THR A 17 5.91 30.19 5.76
C THR A 17 6.48 29.87 4.37
N PRO A 18 6.60 30.89 3.48
CA PRO A 18 7.24 30.67 2.18
C PRO A 18 8.66 30.10 2.27
N GLU A 19 9.44 30.53 3.26
CA GLU A 19 10.80 30.04 3.50
C GLU A 19 10.81 28.59 3.95
N LEU A 20 9.90 28.22 4.84
CA LEU A 20 9.74 26.85 5.31
C LEU A 20 9.27 25.93 4.17
N LYS A 21 8.34 26.41 3.34
CA LYS A 21 7.90 25.69 2.13
C LYS A 21 9.07 25.36 1.21
N GLN A 22 9.91 26.33 0.87
CA GLN A 22 11.10 26.13 0.03
C GLN A 22 12.07 25.11 0.64
N ARG A 23 12.24 25.12 1.96
CA ARG A 23 13.07 24.13 2.65
C ARG A 23 12.51 22.72 2.54
N PHE A 24 11.21 22.54 2.73
CA PHE A 24 10.54 21.24 2.51
C PHE A 24 10.75 20.77 1.06
N GLU A 25 10.43 21.61 0.07
CA GLU A 25 10.57 21.26 -1.34
C GLU A 25 12.01 20.82 -1.68
N LEU A 26 13.01 21.46 -1.11
CA LEU A 26 14.41 21.10 -1.29
C LEU A 26 14.75 19.74 -0.65
N VAL A 27 14.27 19.49 0.58
CA VAL A 27 14.56 18.24 1.30
C VAL A 27 13.90 17.06 0.60
N PHE A 28 12.63 17.20 0.21
CA PHE A 28 11.92 16.18 -0.55
C PHE A 28 12.59 15.88 -1.89
N SER A 29 13.03 16.91 -2.62
CA SER A 29 13.75 16.75 -3.89
C SER A 29 15.05 15.96 -3.69
N LYS A 30 15.87 16.34 -2.71
CA LYS A 30 17.13 15.66 -2.41
C LYS A 30 16.93 14.19 -2.02
N PHE A 31 15.95 13.93 -1.16
CA PHE A 31 15.68 12.56 -0.72
C PHE A 31 15.15 11.72 -1.89
N ALA A 32 14.24 12.26 -2.69
CA ALA A 32 13.74 11.59 -3.88
C ALA A 32 14.86 11.26 -4.90
N GLU A 33 15.78 12.20 -5.13
CA GLU A 33 16.95 11.99 -5.99
C GLU A 33 17.86 10.88 -5.46
N GLN A 34 18.01 10.77 -4.13
CA GLN A 34 18.75 9.66 -3.51
C GLN A 34 18.08 8.32 -3.75
N VAL A 35 16.76 8.20 -3.51
CA VAL A 35 15.98 6.98 -3.74
C VAL A 35 15.99 6.59 -5.22
N LEU A 36 15.93 7.57 -6.13
CA LEU A 36 15.89 7.36 -7.58
C LEU A 36 17.28 7.28 -8.23
N THR A 37 18.36 7.18 -7.44
CA THR A 37 19.71 7.08 -7.98
C THR A 37 19.81 5.91 -8.98
N GLY A 38 20.33 6.19 -10.18
CA GLY A 38 20.49 5.20 -11.24
C GLY A 38 19.22 4.91 -12.06
N VAL A 39 18.10 5.59 -11.76
CA VAL A 39 16.83 5.43 -12.48
C VAL A 39 16.58 6.67 -13.34
N ASN A 40 16.08 6.47 -14.57
CA ASN A 40 15.56 7.58 -15.37
C ASN A 40 14.17 7.97 -14.85
N TYR A 41 14.05 9.16 -14.27
CA TYR A 41 12.79 9.67 -13.72
C TYR A 41 12.22 10.88 -14.50
N SER A 42 12.49 10.96 -15.80
CA SER A 42 11.99 12.05 -16.66
C SER A 42 10.46 12.08 -16.80
N ASN A 43 9.79 10.97 -16.54
CA ASN A 43 8.33 10.84 -16.54
C ASN A 43 7.70 10.95 -15.13
N LEU A 44 8.47 11.12 -14.06
CA LEU A 44 7.97 11.55 -12.76
C LEU A 44 7.78 13.07 -12.78
N GLU A 45 6.54 13.51 -12.89
CA GLU A 45 6.21 14.93 -13.06
C GLU A 45 6.33 15.67 -11.74
N SER A 46 5.62 15.21 -10.69
CA SER A 46 5.65 15.90 -9.41
C SER A 46 5.42 14.98 -8.20
N ILE A 47 5.97 15.46 -7.05
CA ILE A 47 5.66 14.98 -5.70
C ILE A 47 4.88 16.10 -5.03
N ILE A 48 3.65 15.80 -4.59
CA ILE A 48 2.69 16.76 -4.03
C ILE A 48 2.42 16.38 -2.59
N VAL A 49 2.75 17.29 -1.66
CA VAL A 49 2.47 17.13 -0.24
C VAL A 49 1.27 18.00 0.12
N SER A 50 0.19 17.42 0.64
CA SER A 50 -1.08 18.12 0.89
C SER A 50 -1.65 17.82 2.27
N ASP A 51 -2.26 18.83 2.91
CA ASP A 51 -3.08 18.70 4.12
C ASP A 51 -4.52 18.25 3.86
N ASN A 52 -4.94 18.22 2.58
CA ASN A 52 -6.21 17.65 2.11
C ASN A 52 -5.99 16.43 1.21
N PHE A 53 -5.08 15.55 1.59
CA PHE A 53 -4.58 14.45 0.76
C PHE A 53 -5.66 13.67 0.02
N VAL A 54 -6.70 13.18 0.71
CA VAL A 54 -7.76 12.37 0.11
C VAL A 54 -8.54 13.14 -0.95
N ASP A 55 -8.97 14.37 -0.63
CA ASP A 55 -9.75 15.19 -1.54
C ASP A 55 -8.94 15.62 -2.77
N ASP A 56 -7.66 15.95 -2.58
CA ASP A 56 -6.76 16.35 -3.67
C ASP A 56 -6.46 15.15 -4.59
N VAL A 57 -6.26 13.95 -4.05
CA VAL A 57 -6.09 12.71 -4.84
C VAL A 57 -7.35 12.45 -5.67
N LEU A 58 -8.54 12.48 -5.05
CA LEU A 58 -9.80 12.22 -5.75
C LEU A 58 -10.09 13.29 -6.80
N ALA A 59 -9.84 14.57 -6.51
CA ALA A 59 -9.99 15.66 -7.48
C ALA A 59 -9.05 15.47 -8.68
N PHE A 60 -7.78 15.17 -8.43
CA PHE A 60 -6.79 14.91 -9.47
C PHE A 60 -7.19 13.72 -10.36
N GLN A 61 -7.66 12.61 -9.75
CA GLN A 61 -8.11 11.44 -10.50
C GLN A 61 -9.32 11.74 -11.38
N ARG A 62 -10.32 12.49 -10.87
CA ARG A 62 -11.49 12.94 -11.67
C ARG A 62 -11.08 13.70 -12.91
N GLU A 63 -10.13 14.61 -12.76
CA GLU A 63 -9.67 15.46 -13.87
C GLU A 63 -8.82 14.69 -14.90
N ASN A 64 -8.04 13.70 -14.46
CA ASN A 64 -6.99 13.09 -15.28
C ASN A 64 -7.27 11.63 -15.71
N LEU A 65 -8.13 10.87 -14.99
CA LEU A 65 -8.32 9.44 -15.19
C LEU A 65 -9.72 9.02 -15.67
N ASN A 66 -10.49 9.92 -16.30
CA ASN A 66 -11.82 9.63 -16.87
C ASN A 66 -12.81 8.98 -15.89
N GLY A 67 -12.82 9.43 -14.64
CA GLY A 67 -13.77 8.97 -13.62
C GLY A 67 -13.35 7.70 -12.88
N ILE A 68 -12.12 7.21 -13.06
CA ILE A 68 -11.55 6.19 -12.19
C ILE A 68 -11.06 6.90 -10.92
N GLU A 69 -11.77 6.69 -9.83
CA GLU A 69 -11.43 7.26 -8.53
C GLU A 69 -11.16 6.13 -7.53
N GLY A 70 -10.14 6.28 -6.69
CA GLY A 70 -9.86 5.35 -5.63
C GLY A 70 -8.67 5.76 -4.77
N VAL A 71 -8.96 5.98 -3.50
CA VAL A 71 -7.98 6.10 -2.44
C VAL A 71 -8.53 5.39 -1.21
N THR A 72 -7.71 4.61 -0.53
CA THR A 72 -8.16 3.94 0.69
C THR A 72 -8.44 4.98 1.77
N SER A 73 -9.72 5.12 2.11
CA SER A 73 -10.18 5.98 3.20
C SER A 73 -11.52 5.45 3.70
N ASN A 74 -11.48 4.55 4.68
CA ASN A 74 -12.65 3.95 5.30
C ASN A 74 -12.39 3.71 6.80
N GLU A 75 -13.35 3.11 7.49
CA GLU A 75 -13.26 2.80 8.93
C GLU A 75 -12.11 1.83 9.30
N TYR A 76 -11.56 1.11 8.32
CA TYR A 76 -10.49 0.13 8.51
C TYR A 76 -9.11 0.64 8.07
N GLY A 77 -9.01 1.80 7.42
CA GLY A 77 -7.71 2.34 7.05
C GLY A 77 -7.78 3.57 6.16
N ARG A 78 -6.67 4.31 6.18
CA ARG A 78 -6.46 5.49 5.35
C ARG A 78 -5.08 5.41 4.69
N ALA A 79 -5.01 5.68 3.40
CA ALA A 79 -3.75 5.86 2.70
C ALA A 79 -3.12 7.20 3.10
N PHE A 80 -1.79 7.22 3.18
CA PHE A 80 -0.98 8.42 3.46
C PHE A 80 -0.10 8.81 2.28
N GLY A 81 0.02 7.93 1.30
CA GLY A 81 0.70 8.13 0.03
C GLY A 81 -0.11 7.54 -1.11
N LYS A 82 0.11 8.03 -2.32
CA LYS A 82 -0.48 7.50 -3.54
C LYS A 82 0.33 7.89 -4.76
N MET A 83 0.87 6.90 -5.46
CA MET A 83 1.38 7.10 -6.81
C MET A 83 0.23 6.99 -7.83
N ILE A 84 0.20 7.89 -8.80
CA ILE A 84 -0.80 7.94 -9.88
C ILE A 84 -0.09 8.04 -11.22
N TYR A 85 -0.40 7.14 -12.15
CA TYR A 85 -0.01 7.25 -13.53
C TYR A 85 -1.14 7.85 -14.37
N VAL A 86 -0.81 8.86 -15.18
CA VAL A 86 -1.73 9.53 -16.11
C VAL A 86 -1.39 9.11 -17.53
N PRO A 87 -2.11 8.14 -18.14
CA PRO A 87 -1.75 7.57 -19.43
C PRO A 87 -1.68 8.58 -20.57
N LYS A 88 -2.58 9.57 -20.61
CA LYS A 88 -2.62 10.61 -21.66
C LYS A 88 -1.36 11.50 -21.68
N GLN A 89 -0.69 11.61 -20.54
CA GLN A 89 0.51 12.44 -20.38
C GLN A 89 1.78 11.62 -20.33
N GLU A 90 1.65 10.30 -20.17
CA GLU A 90 2.75 9.36 -19.88
C GLU A 90 3.57 9.80 -18.66
N LYS A 91 2.88 10.33 -17.63
CA LYS A 91 3.48 10.93 -16.43
C LYS A 91 2.98 10.27 -15.15
N TYR A 92 3.87 10.24 -14.15
CA TYR A 92 3.58 9.80 -12.80
C TYR A 92 3.54 11.00 -11.86
N TYR A 93 2.66 10.90 -10.88
CA TYR A 93 2.47 11.86 -9.80
C TYR A 93 2.48 11.11 -8.47
N VAL A 94 3.17 11.64 -7.47
CA VAL A 94 3.17 11.11 -6.11
C VAL A 94 2.47 12.10 -5.20
N PHE A 95 1.46 11.65 -4.48
CA PHE A 95 0.75 12.43 -3.47
C PHE A 95 1.11 11.90 -2.09
N LEU A 96 1.34 12.79 -1.12
CA LEU A 96 1.67 12.47 0.26
C LEU A 96 0.83 13.31 1.22
N ASP A 97 0.37 12.66 2.30
CA ASP A 97 -0.32 13.35 3.39
C ASP A 97 0.68 14.17 4.21
N ALA A 98 0.43 15.47 4.33
CA ALA A 98 1.32 16.39 5.01
C ALA A 98 1.45 16.13 6.52
N GLU A 99 0.44 15.53 7.16
CA GLU A 99 0.49 15.18 8.58
C GLU A 99 1.66 14.26 8.89
N TYR A 100 1.95 13.30 8.00
CA TYR A 100 3.07 12.37 8.13
C TYR A 100 4.31 12.84 7.40
N ALA A 101 4.15 13.28 6.16
CA ALA A 101 5.27 13.64 5.30
C ALA A 101 6.06 14.85 5.80
N SER A 102 5.43 15.79 6.52
CA SER A 102 6.11 17.00 7.02
C SER A 102 7.22 16.71 8.06
N PHE A 103 7.33 15.51 8.57
CA PHE A 103 8.48 15.12 9.40
C PHE A 103 9.75 14.86 8.57
N LEU A 104 9.69 14.81 7.25
CA LEU A 104 10.86 14.82 6.38
C LEU A 104 11.46 16.23 6.31
N ILE A 105 12.27 16.58 7.30
CA ILE A 105 12.92 17.87 7.46
C ILE A 105 14.42 17.76 7.30
N ASP A 106 15.08 18.90 7.01
CA ASP A 106 16.54 18.96 6.95
C ASP A 106 17.20 18.77 8.33
N ASP A 107 18.44 18.29 8.32
CA ASP A 107 19.18 17.98 9.53
C ASP A 107 19.30 19.17 10.48
N THR A 108 19.42 20.40 9.95
CA THR A 108 19.55 21.62 10.77
C THR A 108 18.29 21.89 11.57
N ILE A 109 17.11 21.75 10.94
CA ILE A 109 15.81 21.89 11.65
C ILE A 109 15.66 20.74 12.65
N PHE A 110 15.96 19.52 12.22
CA PHE A 110 15.87 18.35 13.06
C PHE A 110 16.72 18.48 14.32
N ASP A 111 18.01 18.82 14.18
CA ASP A 111 18.93 19.01 15.31
C ASP A 111 18.47 20.15 16.25
N THR A 112 17.90 21.22 15.66
CA THR A 112 17.33 22.32 16.45
C THR A 112 16.13 21.86 17.28
N ILE A 113 15.24 21.05 16.70
CA ILE A 113 14.10 20.48 17.43
C ILE A 113 14.61 19.59 18.56
N ILE A 114 15.51 18.64 18.27
CA ILE A 114 16.05 17.71 19.25
C ILE A 114 16.72 18.42 20.40
N SER A 115 17.55 19.47 20.12
CA SER A 115 18.26 20.23 21.16
C SER A 115 17.30 21.01 22.07
N ASN A 116 16.17 21.47 21.56
CA ASN A 116 15.16 22.20 22.33
C ASN A 116 14.31 21.30 23.25
N LEU A 117 14.37 19.98 23.10
CA LEU A 117 13.65 19.03 23.94
C LEU A 117 14.31 18.76 25.30
N ASN A 118 15.40 19.47 25.63
CA ASN A 118 16.06 19.41 26.92
C ASN A 118 16.36 17.99 27.46
N GLY A 119 16.61 17.04 26.54
CA GLY A 119 16.95 15.66 26.87
C GLY A 119 15.74 14.77 27.21
N ASP A 120 14.52 15.16 26.91
CA ASP A 120 13.34 14.30 26.97
C ASP A 120 13.48 13.12 25.97
N LYS A 121 13.94 11.98 26.49
CA LYS A 121 14.27 10.81 25.68
C LYS A 121 13.05 10.22 24.96
N GLU A 122 11.89 10.25 25.59
CA GLU A 122 10.67 9.69 25.00
C GLU A 122 10.22 10.52 23.80
N LEU A 123 10.16 11.83 23.96
CA LEU A 123 9.77 12.75 22.88
C LEU A 123 10.81 12.79 21.75
N ILE A 124 12.11 12.76 22.10
CA ILE A 124 13.19 12.65 21.10
C ILE A 124 13.02 11.39 20.26
N ASN A 125 12.84 10.21 20.91
CA ASN A 125 12.68 8.95 20.20
C ASN A 125 11.44 8.95 19.31
N ARG A 126 10.34 9.53 19.78
CA ARG A 126 9.11 9.68 19.00
C ARG A 126 9.31 10.51 17.73
N ILE A 127 10.03 11.65 17.81
CA ILE A 127 10.31 12.51 16.66
C ILE A 127 11.27 11.82 15.68
N VAL A 128 12.28 11.09 16.18
CA VAL A 128 13.18 10.29 15.34
C VAL A 128 12.38 9.26 14.53
N ILE A 129 11.50 8.50 15.18
CA ILE A 129 10.65 7.51 14.52
C ILE A 129 9.75 8.17 13.49
N GLN A 130 9.10 9.30 13.80
CA GLN A 130 8.24 10.00 12.85
C GLN A 130 9.00 10.49 11.61
N ARG A 131 10.23 10.97 11.78
CA ARG A 131 11.09 11.32 10.63
C ARG A 131 11.42 10.12 9.77
N GLN A 132 11.77 8.99 10.39
CA GLN A 132 12.01 7.73 9.67
C GLN A 132 10.76 7.24 8.95
N CYS A 133 9.58 7.36 9.56
CA CYS A 133 8.30 7.05 8.91
C CYS A 133 8.03 7.96 7.70
N ALA A 134 8.34 9.26 7.79
CA ALA A 134 8.20 10.18 6.66
C ALA A 134 9.16 9.82 5.49
N MET A 135 10.39 9.42 5.81
CA MET A 135 11.34 8.89 4.82
C MET A 135 10.81 7.60 4.17
N ASN A 136 10.31 6.67 4.99
CA ASN A 136 9.72 5.43 4.52
C ASN A 136 8.53 5.68 3.59
N LEU A 137 7.62 6.59 3.96
CA LEU A 137 6.44 6.91 3.16
C LEU A 137 6.81 7.41 1.75
N LEU A 138 7.74 8.38 1.65
CA LEU A 138 8.19 8.86 0.34
C LEU A 138 8.94 7.76 -0.43
N ALA A 139 9.82 7.02 0.22
CA ALA A 139 10.55 5.93 -0.41
C ALA A 139 9.60 4.85 -0.96
N HIS A 140 8.55 4.49 -0.21
CA HIS A 140 7.53 3.52 -0.61
C HIS A 140 6.85 3.91 -1.93
N GLU A 141 6.36 5.15 -2.04
CA GLU A 141 5.71 5.64 -3.26
C GLU A 141 6.69 5.73 -4.45
N LEU A 142 7.95 6.04 -4.20
CA LEU A 142 8.98 6.07 -5.24
C LEU A 142 9.43 4.66 -5.65
N GLU A 143 9.35 3.66 -4.80
CA GLU A 143 9.60 2.26 -5.17
C GLU A 143 8.50 1.70 -6.07
N HIS A 144 7.23 2.07 -5.86
CA HIS A 144 6.16 1.81 -6.84
C HIS A 144 6.48 2.42 -8.21
N TYR A 145 6.99 3.66 -8.23
CA TYR A 145 7.42 4.30 -9.47
C TYR A 145 8.54 3.52 -10.15
N LYS A 146 9.57 3.10 -9.40
CA LYS A 146 10.69 2.28 -9.94
C LYS A 146 10.20 0.95 -10.48
N PHE A 147 9.33 0.28 -9.74
CA PHE A 147 8.73 -0.98 -10.14
C PHE A 147 7.94 -0.84 -11.44
N ALA A 148 7.05 0.14 -11.54
CA ALA A 148 6.25 0.41 -12.75
C ALA A 148 7.09 0.74 -13.99
N ASN A 149 8.31 1.28 -13.84
CA ASN A 149 9.21 1.56 -14.96
C ASN A 149 10.16 0.40 -15.30
N SER A 150 10.34 -0.57 -14.41
CA SER A 150 11.25 -1.71 -14.60
C SER A 150 10.53 -3.02 -14.89
N GLN A 151 9.27 -3.14 -14.50
CA GLN A 151 8.47 -4.34 -14.65
C GLN A 151 7.29 -4.13 -15.59
N THR A 152 6.90 -5.18 -16.28
CA THR A 152 5.75 -5.14 -17.19
C THR A 152 4.58 -5.87 -16.54
N ALA A 153 3.52 -5.13 -16.23
CA ALA A 153 2.33 -5.72 -15.67
C ALA A 153 1.65 -6.68 -16.67
N PRO A 154 1.12 -7.83 -16.22
CA PRO A 154 0.34 -8.71 -17.05
C PRO A 154 -0.83 -7.97 -17.73
N SER A 155 -1.11 -8.31 -18.98
CA SER A 155 -2.32 -7.83 -19.64
C SER A 155 -3.56 -8.44 -18.96
N VAL A 156 -4.60 -7.61 -18.78
CA VAL A 156 -5.84 -8.10 -18.17
C VAL A 156 -6.83 -8.49 -19.23
N ASP A 157 -7.19 -9.77 -19.26
CA ASP A 157 -8.41 -10.24 -19.89
C ASP A 157 -9.54 -10.21 -18.85
N ILE A 158 -10.51 -9.31 -19.04
CA ILE A 158 -11.60 -9.08 -18.08
C ILE A 158 -12.46 -10.33 -17.91
N ASP A 159 -12.57 -11.14 -18.95
CA ASP A 159 -13.40 -12.36 -18.91
C ASP A 159 -12.66 -13.55 -18.28
N SER A 160 -11.32 -13.49 -18.16
CA SER A 160 -10.52 -14.55 -17.57
C SER A 160 -10.25 -14.32 -16.07
N LEU A 161 -10.75 -15.23 -15.24
CA LEU A 161 -10.47 -15.25 -13.79
C LEU A 161 -8.97 -15.41 -13.53
N TYR A 162 -8.29 -16.27 -14.29
CA TYR A 162 -6.85 -16.48 -14.17
C TYR A 162 -6.09 -15.18 -14.40
N SER A 163 -6.38 -14.47 -15.48
CA SER A 163 -5.72 -13.20 -15.82
C SER A 163 -5.91 -12.12 -14.75
N GLN A 164 -7.11 -12.05 -14.15
CA GLN A 164 -7.36 -11.10 -13.08
C GLN A 164 -6.64 -11.46 -11.77
N CYS A 165 -6.60 -12.76 -11.44
CA CYS A 165 -5.80 -13.23 -10.29
C CYS A 165 -4.29 -12.98 -10.51
N GLU A 166 -3.79 -13.24 -11.71
CA GLU A 166 -2.39 -12.96 -12.08
C GLU A 166 -2.06 -11.47 -11.91
N ARG A 167 -2.94 -10.59 -12.38
CA ARG A 167 -2.80 -9.16 -12.20
C ARG A 167 -2.81 -8.73 -10.74
N MET A 168 -3.73 -9.28 -9.94
CA MET A 168 -3.78 -9.01 -8.50
C MET A 168 -2.49 -9.43 -7.80
N MET A 169 -1.98 -10.62 -8.08
CA MET A 169 -0.73 -11.11 -7.49
C MET A 169 0.48 -10.25 -7.89
N PHE A 170 0.52 -9.74 -9.11
CA PHE A 170 1.53 -8.80 -9.55
C PHE A 170 1.46 -7.48 -8.76
N GLU A 171 0.26 -6.94 -8.51
CA GLU A 171 0.06 -5.75 -7.68
C GLU A 171 0.43 -5.99 -6.21
N LEU A 172 0.16 -7.17 -5.67
CA LEU A 172 0.56 -7.54 -4.30
C LEU A 172 2.09 -7.65 -4.18
N PHE A 173 2.76 -8.17 -5.22
CA PHE A 173 4.21 -8.20 -5.23
C PHE A 173 4.83 -6.80 -5.34
N ASP A 174 4.23 -5.88 -6.10
CA ASP A 174 4.63 -4.47 -6.13
C ASP A 174 4.54 -3.83 -4.74
N GLU A 175 3.43 -4.04 -4.02
CA GLU A 175 3.25 -3.57 -2.64
C GLU A 175 4.30 -4.15 -1.68
N TYR A 176 4.55 -5.46 -1.78
CA TYR A 176 5.61 -6.13 -1.01
C TYR A 176 6.99 -5.51 -1.30
N ASN A 177 7.34 -5.33 -2.57
CA ASN A 177 8.61 -4.75 -2.99
C ASN A 177 8.78 -3.33 -2.46
N ALA A 178 7.75 -2.48 -2.62
CA ALA A 178 7.77 -1.10 -2.16
C ALA A 178 7.95 -1.02 -0.64
N ALA A 179 7.22 -1.81 0.12
CA ALA A 179 7.34 -1.86 1.57
C ALA A 179 8.72 -2.38 2.03
N ARG A 180 9.25 -3.42 1.39
CA ARG A 180 10.59 -3.96 1.67
C ARG A 180 11.68 -2.93 1.43
N LYS A 181 11.72 -2.34 0.25
CA LYS A 181 12.74 -1.34 -0.13
C LYS A 181 12.68 -0.07 0.70
N ALA A 182 11.48 0.43 0.97
CA ALA A 182 11.30 1.58 1.83
C ALA A 182 11.78 1.32 3.26
N THR A 183 11.55 0.11 3.77
CA THR A 183 11.98 -0.29 5.12
C THR A 183 13.48 -0.52 5.17
N GLU A 184 14.11 -1.11 4.15
CA GLU A 184 15.57 -1.19 4.00
C GLU A 184 16.22 0.21 4.06
N ALA A 185 15.59 1.22 3.41
CA ALA A 185 16.13 2.58 3.34
C ALA A 185 15.96 3.39 4.64
N SER A 186 14.90 3.16 5.40
CA SER A 186 14.53 3.97 6.59
C SER A 186 14.76 3.25 7.92
N SER A 187 14.96 1.92 7.90
CA SER A 187 15.06 1.05 9.08
C SER A 187 13.77 1.01 9.95
N VAL A 188 12.67 1.55 9.45
CA VAL A 188 11.33 1.47 10.07
C VAL A 188 10.27 1.23 8.99
N SER A 189 9.10 0.75 9.39
CA SER A 189 7.93 0.66 8.52
C SER A 189 6.88 1.68 8.92
N VAL A 190 6.23 2.31 7.93
CA VAL A 190 4.98 3.08 8.15
C VAL A 190 3.80 2.13 8.39
N PHE A 191 3.91 0.88 7.95
CA PHE A 191 2.92 -0.16 8.19
C PHE A 191 3.18 -0.76 9.57
N SER A 192 2.50 -0.23 10.59
CA SER A 192 2.52 -0.88 11.90
C SER A 192 1.76 -2.19 11.81
N TYR A 193 2.43 -3.29 12.17
CA TYR A 193 1.75 -4.57 12.32
C TYR A 193 0.68 -4.47 13.42
N ASP A 194 -0.56 -4.70 13.02
CA ASP A 194 -1.73 -4.75 13.91
C ASP A 194 -2.57 -5.99 13.56
N GLU A 195 -2.47 -7.03 14.38
CA GLU A 195 -3.25 -8.26 14.19
C GLU A 195 -4.74 -8.04 14.40
N GLU A 196 -5.12 -7.14 15.34
CA GLU A 196 -6.53 -6.82 15.56
C GLU A 196 -7.18 -6.19 14.33
N TYR A 197 -6.42 -5.39 13.59
CA TYR A 197 -6.88 -4.83 12.32
C TYR A 197 -7.23 -5.93 11.33
N MET A 198 -6.35 -6.93 11.19
CA MET A 198 -6.57 -8.04 10.28
C MET A 198 -7.76 -8.90 10.69
N LEU A 199 -7.86 -9.23 11.98
CA LEU A 199 -9.00 -9.96 12.54
C LEU A 199 -10.33 -9.23 12.33
N LYS A 200 -10.35 -7.89 12.44
CA LYS A 200 -11.54 -7.07 12.16
C LYS A 200 -11.96 -7.17 10.69
N ILE A 201 -11.01 -7.13 9.76
CA ILE A 201 -11.31 -7.27 8.33
C ILE A 201 -11.85 -8.69 8.03
N GLU A 202 -11.19 -9.74 8.53
CA GLU A 202 -11.65 -11.12 8.35
C GLU A 202 -13.07 -11.31 8.90
N LYS A 203 -13.34 -10.79 10.10
CA LYS A 203 -14.68 -10.80 10.69
C LYS A 203 -15.69 -10.08 9.80
N TYR A 204 -15.34 -8.91 9.29
CA TYR A 204 -16.23 -8.13 8.43
C TYR A 204 -16.58 -8.88 7.12
N ILE A 205 -15.61 -9.56 6.52
CA ILE A 205 -15.84 -10.41 5.34
C ILE A 205 -16.84 -11.52 5.69
N MET A 206 -16.65 -12.20 6.84
CA MET A 206 -17.54 -13.25 7.30
C MET A 206 -18.96 -12.74 7.63
N ASP A 207 -19.07 -11.59 8.26
CA ASP A 207 -20.36 -10.95 8.57
C ASP A 207 -21.13 -10.59 7.29
N ASN A 208 -20.44 -10.11 6.26
CA ASN A 208 -21.08 -9.83 4.96
C ASN A 208 -21.51 -11.11 4.23
N ARG A 209 -20.71 -12.19 4.32
CA ARG A 209 -21.13 -13.49 3.83
C ARG A 209 -22.40 -13.99 4.55
N TRP A 210 -22.49 -13.81 5.86
CA TRP A 210 -23.70 -14.12 6.63
C TRP A 210 -24.90 -13.28 6.16
N LYS A 211 -24.75 -11.96 6.00
CA LYS A 211 -25.81 -11.08 5.49
C LYS A 211 -26.30 -11.51 4.11
N TYR A 212 -25.40 -11.97 3.23
CA TYR A 212 -25.79 -12.52 1.93
C TYR A 212 -26.60 -13.81 2.09
N ASN A 213 -26.13 -14.73 2.92
CA ASN A 213 -26.81 -16.00 3.17
C ASN A 213 -28.22 -15.80 3.81
N THR A 214 -28.38 -14.79 4.64
CA THR A 214 -29.68 -14.40 5.25
C THR A 214 -30.52 -13.49 4.35
N ARG A 215 -30.05 -13.16 3.15
CA ARG A 215 -30.68 -12.28 2.16
C ARG A 215 -30.87 -10.84 2.62
N GLU A 216 -30.04 -10.35 3.52
CA GLU A 216 -29.99 -8.94 3.94
C GLU A 216 -29.31 -8.09 2.87
N ILE A 217 -28.37 -8.66 2.12
CA ILE A 217 -27.71 -8.06 0.95
C ILE A 217 -27.83 -9.00 -0.25
N ASP A 218 -27.80 -8.45 -1.46
CA ASP A 218 -27.80 -9.23 -2.68
C ASP A 218 -26.39 -9.69 -3.09
N LEU A 219 -26.30 -10.54 -4.13
CA LEU A 219 -25.01 -11.07 -4.62
C LEU A 219 -24.06 -9.97 -5.08
N ASN A 220 -24.55 -8.94 -5.79
CA ASN A 220 -23.70 -7.87 -6.31
C ASN A 220 -23.10 -7.04 -5.17
N GLN A 221 -23.91 -6.73 -4.15
CA GLN A 221 -23.46 -6.04 -2.96
C GLN A 221 -22.41 -6.88 -2.21
N PHE A 222 -22.68 -8.19 -2.03
CA PHE A 222 -21.74 -9.10 -1.38
C PHE A 222 -20.41 -9.16 -2.15
N VAL A 223 -20.44 -9.40 -3.46
CA VAL A 223 -19.25 -9.51 -4.30
C VAL A 223 -18.41 -8.24 -4.27
N ALA A 224 -19.05 -7.07 -4.36
CA ALA A 224 -18.37 -5.78 -4.26
C ALA A 224 -17.63 -5.61 -2.92
N LEU A 225 -18.32 -5.87 -1.80
CA LEU A 225 -17.73 -5.80 -0.46
C LEU A 225 -16.63 -6.85 -0.25
N PHE A 226 -16.86 -8.09 -0.71
CA PHE A 226 -15.89 -9.17 -0.62
C PHE A 226 -14.57 -8.79 -1.31
N HIS A 227 -14.63 -8.36 -2.58
CA HIS A 227 -13.41 -7.96 -3.30
C HIS A 227 -12.75 -6.71 -2.72
N GLN A 228 -13.52 -5.74 -2.26
CA GLN A 228 -12.97 -4.56 -1.61
C GLN A 228 -12.15 -4.92 -0.37
N TYR A 229 -12.71 -5.70 0.55
CA TYR A 229 -12.06 -5.98 1.82
C TYR A 229 -11.01 -7.09 1.72
N THR A 230 -11.17 -8.07 0.85
CA THR A 230 -10.09 -9.04 0.56
C THR A 230 -8.89 -8.36 -0.08
N ARG A 231 -9.10 -7.44 -1.04
CA ARG A 231 -8.00 -6.65 -1.60
C ARG A 231 -7.28 -5.83 -0.53
N GLN A 232 -8.02 -5.16 0.35
CA GLN A 232 -7.45 -4.37 1.45
C GLN A 232 -6.61 -5.24 2.40
N ALA A 233 -7.13 -6.42 2.79
CA ALA A 233 -6.40 -7.39 3.59
C ALA A 233 -5.12 -7.88 2.91
N LEU A 234 -5.20 -8.23 1.64
CA LEU A 234 -4.08 -8.74 0.86
C LEU A 234 -2.96 -7.70 0.70
N MET A 235 -3.30 -6.43 0.41
CA MET A 235 -2.32 -5.35 0.37
C MET A 235 -1.65 -5.16 1.74
N TYR A 236 -2.41 -5.23 2.83
CA TYR A 236 -1.87 -5.14 4.18
C TYR A 236 -0.93 -6.31 4.51
N ILE A 237 -1.28 -7.54 4.11
CA ILE A 237 -0.41 -8.72 4.25
C ILE A 237 0.89 -8.51 3.47
N ALA A 238 0.82 -8.14 2.19
CA ALA A 238 1.98 -7.94 1.34
C ALA A 238 2.93 -6.87 1.90
N ALA A 239 2.39 -5.70 2.32
CA ALA A 239 3.16 -4.62 2.92
C ALA A 239 3.86 -5.05 4.22
N ASN A 240 3.17 -5.80 5.10
CA ASN A 240 3.76 -6.27 6.36
C ASN A 240 4.87 -7.31 6.13
N ILE A 241 4.67 -8.27 5.22
CA ILE A 241 5.72 -9.23 4.84
C ILE A 241 6.93 -8.49 4.28
N GLY A 242 6.72 -7.55 3.35
CA GLY A 242 7.77 -6.74 2.77
C GLY A 242 8.54 -5.95 3.81
N SER A 243 7.85 -5.28 4.72
CA SER A 243 8.45 -4.52 5.82
C SER A 243 9.29 -5.41 6.74
N GLN A 244 8.83 -6.62 7.07
CA GLN A 244 9.60 -7.56 7.89
C GLN A 244 10.87 -8.02 7.21
N HIS A 245 10.80 -8.36 5.93
CA HIS A 245 11.97 -8.74 5.15
C HIS A 245 12.95 -7.57 5.01
N GLY A 246 12.46 -6.32 4.95
CA GLY A 246 13.30 -5.13 4.89
C GLY A 246 14.13 -4.84 6.15
N VAL A 247 13.70 -5.30 7.33
CA VAL A 247 14.45 -5.24 8.60
C VAL A 247 15.01 -6.59 9.03
N GLU A 248 14.95 -7.62 8.18
CA GLU A 248 15.43 -8.98 8.47
C GLU A 248 14.82 -9.54 9.78
N SER A 249 13.51 -9.32 9.98
CA SER A 249 12.82 -9.74 11.20
C SER A 249 12.25 -11.15 11.06
N ASP A 250 12.56 -12.02 12.01
CA ASP A 250 11.96 -13.37 12.13
C ASP A 250 10.62 -13.36 12.92
N LYS A 251 10.04 -12.20 13.18
CA LYS A 251 8.81 -12.11 13.95
C LYS A 251 7.66 -12.73 13.19
N THR A 252 6.97 -13.67 13.80
CA THR A 252 5.74 -14.24 13.24
C THR A 252 4.62 -13.21 13.23
N ILE A 253 3.89 -13.11 12.11
CA ILE A 253 2.75 -12.23 11.93
C ILE A 253 1.51 -13.04 11.56
N PHE A 254 0.34 -12.52 11.94
CA PHE A 254 -0.99 -13.08 11.62
C PHE A 254 -1.24 -14.47 12.21
N GLU A 255 -0.60 -14.85 13.33
CA GLU A 255 -0.73 -16.19 13.93
C GLU A 255 -2.16 -16.58 14.26
N ASN A 256 -2.99 -15.61 14.68
CA ASN A 256 -4.39 -15.84 15.05
C ASN A 256 -5.36 -15.60 13.87
N CYS A 257 -4.85 -15.22 12.71
CA CYS A 257 -5.67 -14.97 11.52
C CYS A 257 -5.87 -16.26 10.71
N ARG A 258 -7.00 -16.35 10.01
CA ARG A 258 -7.31 -17.48 9.10
C ARG A 258 -6.25 -17.64 8.01
N CYS A 259 -5.64 -16.54 7.58
CA CYS A 259 -4.64 -16.52 6.51
C CYS A 259 -3.23 -16.95 6.94
N TYR A 260 -2.99 -17.29 8.20
CA TYR A 260 -1.64 -17.52 8.74
C TYR A 260 -0.78 -18.46 7.89
N SER A 261 -1.26 -19.66 7.60
CA SER A 261 -0.50 -20.65 6.80
C SER A 261 -0.21 -20.16 5.39
N LEU A 262 -1.19 -19.53 4.74
CA LEU A 262 -1.03 -18.95 3.41
C LEU A 262 -0.07 -17.76 3.41
N THR A 263 -0.05 -16.97 4.48
CA THR A 263 0.88 -15.84 4.63
C THR A 263 2.34 -16.32 4.67
N GLN A 264 2.62 -17.43 5.34
CA GLN A 264 3.97 -18.00 5.41
C GLN A 264 4.46 -18.47 4.03
N GLU A 265 3.58 -19.10 3.25
CA GLU A 265 3.88 -19.51 1.88
C GLU A 265 4.12 -18.29 0.97
N LEU A 266 3.24 -17.28 1.05
CA LEU A 266 3.35 -16.05 0.26
C LEU A 266 4.68 -15.34 0.53
N ALA A 267 5.12 -15.30 1.80
CA ALA A 267 6.40 -14.69 2.18
C ALA A 267 7.58 -15.35 1.47
N GLN A 268 7.59 -16.68 1.39
CA GLN A 268 8.66 -17.44 0.71
C GLN A 268 8.63 -17.21 -0.81
N GLU A 269 7.45 -17.24 -1.42
CA GLU A 269 7.30 -17.01 -2.86
C GLU A 269 7.72 -15.58 -3.23
N PHE A 270 7.31 -14.58 -2.45
CA PHE A 270 7.66 -13.19 -2.70
C PHE A 270 9.15 -12.91 -2.48
N ASP A 271 9.79 -13.52 -1.48
CA ASP A 271 11.24 -13.41 -1.30
C ASP A 271 12.01 -14.01 -2.50
N SER A 272 11.54 -15.15 -3.01
CA SER A 272 12.10 -15.76 -4.23
C SER A 272 11.95 -14.87 -5.46
N LEU A 273 10.78 -14.27 -5.68
CA LEU A 273 10.55 -13.31 -6.76
C LEU A 273 11.41 -12.05 -6.61
N PHE A 274 11.56 -11.56 -5.39
CA PHE A 274 12.39 -10.40 -5.09
C PHE A 274 13.86 -10.67 -5.45
N ALA A 275 14.39 -11.84 -5.08
CA ALA A 275 15.76 -12.24 -5.43
C ALA A 275 15.97 -12.28 -6.97
N LYS A 276 15.02 -12.81 -7.73
CA LYS A 276 15.04 -12.80 -9.21
C LYS A 276 15.04 -11.38 -9.76
N MET A 277 14.15 -10.52 -9.26
CA MET A 277 14.06 -9.12 -9.67
C MET A 277 15.36 -8.36 -9.40
N GLN A 278 16.00 -8.59 -8.24
CA GLN A 278 17.32 -8.01 -7.93
C GLN A 278 18.41 -8.53 -8.88
N GLY A 279 18.25 -9.72 -9.43
CA GLY A 279 19.08 -10.28 -10.51
C GLY A 279 18.82 -9.68 -11.90
N GLY A 280 17.85 -8.75 -12.03
CA GLY A 280 17.50 -8.10 -13.27
C GLY A 280 16.45 -8.85 -14.11
N GLU A 281 15.78 -9.83 -13.54
CA GLU A 281 14.72 -10.57 -14.23
C GLU A 281 13.39 -9.81 -14.23
N ILE A 282 12.62 -9.98 -15.32
CA ILE A 282 11.23 -9.54 -15.37
C ILE A 282 10.38 -10.51 -14.54
N ILE A 283 9.52 -9.96 -13.69
CA ILE A 283 8.66 -10.76 -12.81
C ILE A 283 7.55 -11.40 -13.62
N VAL A 284 7.42 -12.71 -13.44
CA VAL A 284 6.32 -13.52 -13.96
C VAL A 284 5.62 -14.19 -12.79
N VAL A 285 4.34 -13.89 -12.63
CA VAL A 285 3.49 -14.51 -11.62
C VAL A 285 3.31 -15.99 -11.95
N SER A 286 3.64 -16.87 -11.03
CA SER A 286 3.49 -18.31 -11.22
C SER A 286 2.02 -18.74 -11.09
N SER A 287 1.67 -19.88 -11.71
CA SER A 287 0.35 -20.48 -11.51
C SER A 287 0.10 -20.83 -10.05
N ARG A 288 1.15 -21.15 -9.27
CA ARG A 288 1.00 -21.38 -7.82
C ARG A 288 0.51 -20.14 -7.07
N LEU A 289 1.01 -18.96 -7.41
CA LEU A 289 0.53 -17.71 -6.81
C LEU A 289 -0.92 -17.40 -7.19
N VAL A 290 -1.33 -17.73 -8.41
CA VAL A 290 -2.75 -17.61 -8.81
C VAL A 290 -3.64 -18.56 -8.01
N GLU A 291 -3.21 -19.83 -7.81
CA GLU A 291 -3.92 -20.78 -6.97
C GLU A 291 -3.95 -20.33 -5.49
N TRP A 292 -2.85 -19.78 -4.98
CA TRP A 292 -2.78 -19.23 -3.64
C TRP A 292 -3.87 -18.17 -3.41
N LEU A 293 -4.10 -17.29 -4.38
CA LEU A 293 -5.16 -16.26 -4.26
C LEU A 293 -6.56 -16.87 -4.18
N LYS A 294 -6.81 -17.96 -4.92
CA LYS A 294 -8.08 -18.70 -4.83
C LYS A 294 -8.22 -19.37 -3.46
N GLU A 295 -7.16 -20.03 -2.98
CA GLU A 295 -7.13 -20.62 -1.64
C GLU A 295 -7.40 -19.58 -0.55
N TYR A 296 -6.90 -18.34 -0.72
CA TYR A 296 -7.21 -17.22 0.17
C TYR A 296 -8.71 -16.89 0.19
N TYR A 297 -9.39 -16.87 -0.96
CA TYR A 297 -10.84 -16.66 -1.02
C TYR A 297 -11.62 -17.82 -0.37
N GLU A 298 -11.13 -19.04 -0.50
CA GLU A 298 -11.73 -20.24 0.09
C GLU A 298 -11.67 -20.25 1.63
N LEU A 299 -10.74 -19.52 2.26
CA LEU A 299 -10.74 -19.31 3.72
C LEU A 299 -12.07 -18.69 4.21
N PHE A 300 -12.72 -17.92 3.37
CA PHE A 300 -14.01 -17.29 3.63
C PHE A 300 -15.19 -18.09 3.05
N LYS A 301 -14.94 -19.33 2.57
CA LYS A 301 -15.92 -20.20 1.91
C LYS A 301 -16.57 -19.51 0.70
N VAL A 302 -15.78 -18.79 -0.08
CA VAL A 302 -16.15 -18.18 -1.35
C VAL A 302 -15.34 -18.87 -2.44
N TYR A 303 -16.02 -19.66 -3.26
CA TYR A 303 -15.41 -20.43 -4.33
C TYR A 303 -15.75 -19.73 -5.66
N ILE A 304 -14.73 -19.34 -6.40
CA ILE A 304 -14.92 -18.62 -7.66
C ILE A 304 -14.46 -19.52 -8.80
N SER A 305 -15.32 -19.70 -9.79
CA SER A 305 -15.01 -20.45 -11.00
C SER A 305 -15.41 -19.69 -12.25
N GLU A 306 -14.71 -19.98 -13.35
CA GLU A 306 -15.01 -19.44 -14.67
C GLU A 306 -15.96 -20.36 -15.40
N THR A 307 -16.99 -19.80 -16.02
CA THR A 307 -17.98 -20.51 -16.83
C THR A 307 -18.14 -19.81 -18.17
N ALA A 308 -18.80 -20.47 -19.12
CA ALA A 308 -19.11 -19.88 -20.42
C ALA A 308 -20.01 -18.61 -20.34
N GLN A 309 -20.68 -18.37 -19.20
CA GLN A 309 -21.54 -17.22 -18.95
C GLN A 309 -20.86 -16.15 -18.08
N GLY A 310 -19.59 -16.32 -17.73
CA GLY A 310 -18.83 -15.44 -16.84
C GLY A 310 -18.45 -16.14 -15.53
N TRP A 311 -18.24 -15.38 -14.50
CA TRP A 311 -17.80 -15.90 -13.21
C TRP A 311 -18.97 -16.40 -12.37
N TYR A 312 -18.78 -17.57 -11.77
CA TYR A 312 -19.72 -18.17 -10.86
C TYR A 312 -19.14 -18.15 -9.43
N TYR A 313 -19.95 -17.64 -8.50
CA TYR A 313 -19.62 -17.59 -7.07
C TYR A 313 -20.45 -18.68 -6.37
N ASP A 314 -19.77 -19.69 -5.84
CA ASP A 314 -20.38 -20.66 -4.93
C ASP A 314 -20.09 -20.21 -3.49
N ILE A 315 -21.16 -19.91 -2.76
CA ILE A 315 -21.12 -19.39 -1.40
C ILE A 315 -22.02 -20.25 -0.53
N PRO A 316 -21.50 -21.39 -0.02
CA PRO A 316 -22.28 -22.33 0.74
C PRO A 316 -22.98 -21.70 1.95
N PHE A 317 -24.22 -22.08 2.17
CA PHE A 317 -24.95 -21.75 3.39
C PHE A 317 -24.49 -22.66 4.52
N ASP A 318 -23.93 -22.11 5.57
CA ASP A 318 -23.60 -22.84 6.79
C ASP A 318 -24.62 -22.50 7.89
N GLU A 319 -25.32 -23.52 8.41
CA GLU A 319 -26.16 -23.37 9.60
C GLU A 319 -25.35 -23.20 10.89
N GLY A 320 -24.05 -23.50 10.86
CA GLY A 320 -23.11 -23.27 11.95
C GLY A 320 -22.76 -21.79 12.04
N GLY A 321 -23.27 -21.12 13.06
CA GLY A 321 -22.97 -19.72 13.35
C GLY A 321 -21.48 -19.45 13.37
N VAL A 322 -21.15 -18.18 13.22
CA VAL A 322 -19.80 -17.61 13.34
C VAL A 322 -19.02 -18.37 14.42
N ASP A 323 -18.11 -19.25 14.01
CA ASP A 323 -17.07 -19.74 14.91
C ASP A 323 -16.23 -18.51 15.27
N ILE A 324 -16.51 -17.99 16.45
CA ILE A 324 -15.85 -16.82 17.05
C ILE A 324 -14.47 -17.26 17.53
#